data_65a9fb74f97024b53488c42e9d1fd08e
#
_entry.id   65a9fb74f97024b53488c42e9d1fd08e
#
_cell.length_a   1.000
_cell.length_b   1.000
_cell.length_c   1.000
_cell.angle_alpha   90.00
_cell.angle_beta   90.00
_cell.angle_gamma   90.00
#
_symmetry.space_group_name_H-M   'P 1'
#
loop_
_entity.id
_entity.type
_entity.pdbx_description
1 polymer ?
#
loop_
_entity_poly.entity_id
_entity_poly.type
_entity_poly.pdbx_seq_one_letter_code
_entity_poly.pdbx_strand_id
1 'polypeptide(L)'
;MSAVLKEQYKFRPMGMDDLDVIMEIEPQIYPHPWTRGNFSDSLNSGYSAWVLLLDEHIIGYSLLMMVLDEAHLLNLSIAKSYQKQGLGRFLLEHMLQIARNHHAANMFLEVRPSNISAIALYENIGFNEMAIRRNYYPAATGREDAVLMGLAL
;
A
#
# COMPACT_ATOMS: atom_id res chain seq x y z
N MET A 1 2.84 -8.04 -17.27
CA MET A 1 4.33 -8.00 -17.33
C MET A 1 4.83 -9.34 -17.87
N SER A 2 5.84 -9.31 -18.70
CA SER A 2 6.49 -10.54 -19.14
C SER A 2 7.32 -11.17 -18.02
N ALA A 3 7.59 -12.47 -18.11
CA ALA A 3 8.43 -13.17 -17.12
C ALA A 3 9.83 -12.55 -17.01
N VAL A 4 10.41 -12.11 -18.12
CA VAL A 4 11.74 -11.48 -18.17
C VAL A 4 11.74 -10.17 -17.39
N LEU A 5 10.70 -9.35 -17.54
CA LEU A 5 10.58 -8.09 -16.80
C LEU A 5 10.38 -8.35 -15.31
N LYS A 6 9.60 -9.39 -14.94
CA LYS A 6 9.37 -9.75 -13.53
C LYS A 6 10.66 -10.17 -12.83
N GLU A 7 11.61 -10.78 -13.53
CA GLU A 7 12.89 -11.20 -12.93
C GLU A 7 13.75 -10.03 -12.49
N GLN A 8 13.53 -8.83 -13.05
CA GLN A 8 14.26 -7.62 -12.67
C GLN A 8 13.74 -7.00 -11.37
N TYR A 9 12.54 -7.39 -10.95
CA TYR A 9 11.89 -6.86 -9.76
C TYR A 9 12.05 -7.82 -8.60
N LYS A 10 12.34 -7.27 -7.42
CA LYS A 10 12.49 -8.04 -6.19
C LYS A 10 11.69 -7.41 -5.07
N PHE A 11 11.25 -8.26 -4.15
CA PHE A 11 10.68 -7.81 -2.89
C PHE A 11 11.63 -8.18 -1.76
N ARG A 12 11.76 -7.28 -0.79
CA ARG A 12 12.39 -7.60 0.49
C ARG A 12 11.70 -6.86 1.62
N PRO A 13 11.86 -7.34 2.87
CA PRO A 13 11.32 -6.60 4.01
C PRO A 13 11.90 -5.18 4.09
N MET A 14 11.04 -4.24 4.49
CA MET A 14 11.44 -2.86 4.74
C MET A 14 12.18 -2.76 6.07
N GLY A 15 13.26 -2.00 6.10
CA GLY A 15 13.99 -1.69 7.33
C GLY A 15 14.05 -0.20 7.59
N MET A 16 14.52 0.19 8.78
CA MET A 16 14.67 1.60 9.15
C MET A 16 15.60 2.35 8.18
N ASP A 17 16.60 1.67 7.63
CA ASP A 17 17.56 2.26 6.67
C ASP A 17 16.89 2.64 5.35
N ASP A 18 15.71 2.13 5.05
CA ASP A 18 14.97 2.45 3.84
C ASP A 18 14.19 3.76 3.94
N LEU A 19 14.01 4.29 5.14
CA LEU A 19 13.11 5.42 5.36
C LEU A 19 13.59 6.72 4.71
N ASP A 20 14.90 6.93 4.56
CA ASP A 20 15.41 8.12 3.86
C ASP A 20 14.88 8.17 2.42
N VAL A 21 14.98 7.06 1.69
CA VAL A 21 14.48 6.97 0.31
C VAL A 21 12.96 7.03 0.28
N ILE A 22 12.28 6.33 1.18
CA ILE A 22 10.82 6.32 1.24
C ILE A 22 10.28 7.73 1.48
N MET A 23 10.93 8.51 2.34
CA MET A 23 10.52 9.90 2.62
C MET A 23 10.82 10.87 1.46
N GLU A 24 11.63 10.48 0.49
CA GLU A 24 11.77 11.20 -0.76
C GLU A 24 10.60 10.88 -1.71
N ILE A 25 10.10 9.65 -1.68
CA ILE A 25 9.04 9.16 -2.57
C ILE A 25 7.66 9.60 -2.10
N GLU A 26 7.36 9.40 -0.83
CA GLU A 26 6.02 9.56 -0.26
C GLU A 26 5.41 10.95 -0.53
N PRO A 27 6.10 12.08 -0.26
CA PRO A 27 5.55 13.41 -0.50
C PRO A 27 5.31 13.74 -1.98
N GLN A 28 5.99 13.06 -2.90
CA GLN A 28 5.79 13.26 -4.34
C GLN A 28 4.50 12.59 -4.84
N ILE A 29 4.01 11.60 -4.11
CA ILE A 29 2.82 10.84 -4.49
C ILE A 29 1.56 11.43 -3.86
N TYR A 30 1.64 11.81 -2.59
CA TYR A 30 0.47 12.16 -1.78
C TYR A 30 0.47 13.61 -1.32
N PRO A 31 -0.67 14.33 -1.45
CA PRO A 31 -0.81 15.69 -0.89
C PRO A 31 -0.74 15.71 0.64
N HIS A 32 -1.15 14.60 1.29
CA HIS A 32 -1.12 14.44 2.75
C HIS A 32 -0.31 13.19 3.07
N PRO A 33 1.04 13.26 2.94
CA PRO A 33 1.88 12.08 3.07
C PRO A 33 1.99 11.60 4.51
N TRP A 34 2.30 10.31 4.68
CA TRP A 34 2.75 9.79 5.95
C TRP A 34 4.03 10.49 6.37
N THR A 35 4.20 10.64 7.66
CA THR A 35 5.45 11.14 8.25
C THR A 35 6.45 10.01 8.41
N ARG A 36 7.73 10.37 8.58
CA ARG A 36 8.76 9.39 8.95
C ARG A 36 8.37 8.62 10.21
N GLY A 37 7.78 9.32 11.21
CA GLY A 37 7.29 8.69 12.44
C GLY A 37 6.22 7.66 12.21
N ASN A 38 5.31 7.88 11.26
CA ASN A 38 4.29 6.87 10.90
C ASN A 38 4.95 5.58 10.42
N PHE A 39 5.97 5.67 9.57
CA PHE A 39 6.69 4.50 9.09
C PHE A 39 7.49 3.83 10.21
N SER A 40 8.26 4.58 10.98
CA SER A 40 9.07 4.02 12.06
C SER A 40 8.22 3.35 13.14
N ASP A 41 7.09 3.95 13.51
CA ASP A 41 6.15 3.36 14.46
C ASP A 41 5.57 2.06 13.94
N SER A 42 5.24 2.00 12.65
CA SER A 42 4.75 0.78 12.00
C SER A 42 5.78 -0.35 12.04
N LEU A 43 7.04 -0.03 11.74
CA LEU A 43 8.13 -1.00 11.81
C LEU A 43 8.37 -1.47 13.25
N ASN A 44 8.37 -0.56 14.21
CA ASN A 44 8.53 -0.90 15.63
C ASN A 44 7.37 -1.72 16.17
N SER A 45 6.17 -1.56 15.59
CA SER A 45 4.99 -2.34 15.96
C SER A 45 4.99 -3.75 15.37
N GLY A 46 5.98 -4.06 14.53
CA GLY A 46 6.10 -5.39 13.91
C GLY A 46 5.17 -5.61 12.73
N TYR A 47 4.67 -4.54 12.10
CA TYR A 47 3.84 -4.67 10.91
C TYR A 47 4.63 -5.27 9.75
N SER A 48 3.95 -6.00 8.88
CA SER A 48 4.57 -6.59 7.70
C SER A 48 4.79 -5.50 6.65
N ALA A 49 6.03 -5.07 6.51
CA ALA A 49 6.41 -3.96 5.65
C ALA A 49 7.39 -4.44 4.58
N TRP A 50 7.16 -4.04 3.34
CA TRP A 50 7.90 -4.53 2.18
C TRP A 50 8.28 -3.40 1.24
N VAL A 51 9.45 -3.54 0.60
CA VAL A 51 9.87 -2.68 -0.49
C VAL A 51 9.92 -3.47 -1.80
N LEU A 52 9.55 -2.80 -2.88
CA LEU A 52 9.70 -3.30 -4.25
C LEU A 52 10.93 -2.64 -4.86
N LEU A 53 11.84 -3.46 -5.34
CA LEU A 53 13.12 -3.02 -5.92
C LEU A 53 13.14 -3.28 -7.42
N LEU A 54 13.72 -2.34 -8.14
CA LEU A 54 14.15 -2.51 -9.52
C LEU A 54 15.63 -2.21 -9.57
N ASP A 55 16.46 -3.20 -9.92
CA ASP A 55 17.93 -3.06 -9.95
C ASP A 55 18.48 -2.45 -8.66
N GLU A 56 18.02 -2.96 -7.51
CA GLU A 56 18.40 -2.55 -6.15
C GLU A 56 17.91 -1.14 -5.75
N HIS A 57 17.11 -0.46 -6.58
CA HIS A 57 16.49 0.82 -6.24
C HIS A 57 15.06 0.61 -5.76
N ILE A 58 14.69 1.27 -4.68
CA ILE A 58 13.31 1.24 -4.17
C ILE A 58 12.41 2.03 -5.12
N ILE A 59 11.42 1.37 -5.69
CA ILE A 59 10.43 1.99 -6.58
C ILE A 59 9.01 1.89 -6.04
N GLY A 60 8.81 1.16 -4.96
CA GLY A 60 7.52 1.02 -4.31
C GLY A 60 7.64 0.41 -2.94
N TYR A 61 6.58 0.51 -2.14
CA TYR A 61 6.55 -0.04 -0.79
C TYR A 61 5.10 -0.22 -0.34
N SER A 62 4.92 -1.10 0.64
CA SER A 62 3.60 -1.36 1.21
C SER A 62 3.73 -1.88 2.63
N LEU A 63 2.73 -1.58 3.45
CA LEU A 63 2.67 -2.01 4.84
C LEU A 63 1.32 -2.67 5.13
N LEU A 64 1.39 -3.76 5.89
CA LEU A 64 0.26 -4.60 6.24
C LEU A 64 0.24 -4.82 7.76
N MET A 65 -0.90 -4.56 8.39
CA MET A 65 -1.12 -4.85 9.81
C MET A 65 -1.99 -6.10 9.92
N MET A 66 -1.49 -7.11 10.64
CA MET A 66 -2.28 -8.30 10.93
C MET A 66 -2.95 -8.16 12.29
N VAL A 67 -4.26 -8.34 12.34
CA VAL A 67 -5.05 -8.38 13.58
C VAL A 67 -5.88 -9.66 13.55
N LEU A 68 -5.47 -10.67 14.31
CA LEU A 68 -6.11 -12.00 14.28
C LEU A 68 -6.10 -12.56 12.84
N ASP A 69 -7.25 -12.82 12.26
CA ASP A 69 -7.39 -13.31 10.88
C ASP A 69 -7.71 -12.21 9.86
N GLU A 70 -7.51 -10.94 10.25
CA GLU A 70 -7.71 -9.80 9.38
C GLU A 70 -6.39 -9.18 8.98
N ALA A 71 -6.20 -8.94 7.68
CA ALA A 71 -5.10 -8.15 7.16
C ALA A 71 -5.60 -6.73 6.85
N HIS A 72 -4.89 -5.72 7.33
CA HIS A 72 -5.21 -4.32 7.06
C HIS A 72 -4.08 -3.72 6.22
N LEU A 73 -4.39 -3.36 4.97
CA LEU A 73 -3.44 -2.70 4.09
C LEU A 73 -3.39 -1.22 4.47
N LEU A 74 -2.24 -0.77 4.97
CA LEU A 74 -2.09 0.58 5.52
C LEU A 74 -1.53 1.58 4.51
N ASN A 75 -0.68 1.11 3.60
CA ASN A 75 -0.03 1.94 2.60
C ASN A 75 0.34 1.05 1.41
N LEU A 76 0.11 1.54 0.21
CA LEU A 76 0.51 0.89 -1.05
C LEU A 76 0.94 2.00 -2.00
N SER A 77 2.22 2.07 -2.29
CA SER A 77 2.79 3.22 -3.01
C SER A 77 3.78 2.78 -4.08
N ILE A 78 3.67 3.39 -5.25
CA ILE A 78 4.64 3.25 -6.35
C ILE A 78 5.19 4.64 -6.65
N ALA A 79 6.50 4.77 -6.74
CA ALA A 79 7.18 6.02 -7.07
C ALA A 79 6.60 6.60 -8.37
N LYS A 80 6.45 7.92 -8.41
CA LYS A 80 5.69 8.62 -9.45
C LYS A 80 6.13 8.25 -10.87
N SER A 81 7.44 8.17 -11.12
CA SER A 81 7.97 7.84 -12.45
C SER A 81 7.76 6.38 -12.87
N TYR A 82 7.34 5.53 -11.95
CA TYR A 82 7.08 4.10 -12.21
C TYR A 82 5.60 3.74 -12.20
N GLN A 83 4.72 4.72 -12.06
CA GLN A 83 3.27 4.50 -12.08
C GLN A 83 2.76 4.21 -13.49
N LYS A 84 1.53 3.67 -13.59
CA LYS A 84 0.83 3.34 -14.85
C LYS A 84 1.53 2.26 -15.67
N GLN A 85 2.23 1.34 -15.01
CA GLN A 85 2.94 0.22 -15.65
C GLN A 85 2.53 -1.14 -15.07
N GLY A 86 1.47 -1.18 -14.27
CA GLY A 86 1.01 -2.41 -13.63
C GLY A 86 1.74 -2.77 -12.34
N LEU A 87 2.62 -1.91 -11.83
CA LEU A 87 3.42 -2.21 -10.64
C LEU A 87 2.60 -2.12 -9.35
N GLY A 88 1.58 -1.26 -9.30
CA GLY A 88 0.67 -1.21 -8.15
C GLY A 88 -0.05 -2.54 -7.96
N ARG A 89 -0.53 -3.13 -9.04
CA ARG A 89 -1.13 -4.47 -9.02
C ARG A 89 -0.13 -5.54 -8.61
N PHE A 90 1.07 -5.49 -9.16
CA PHE A 90 2.15 -6.43 -8.84
C PHE A 90 2.50 -6.40 -7.35
N LEU A 91 2.62 -5.20 -6.77
CA LEU A 91 2.88 -5.02 -5.34
C LEU A 91 1.69 -5.50 -4.50
N LEU A 92 0.47 -5.17 -4.89
CA LEU A 92 -0.73 -5.60 -4.17
C LEU A 92 -0.86 -7.12 -4.16
N GLU A 93 -0.58 -7.78 -5.27
CA GLU A 93 -0.61 -9.24 -5.36
C GLU A 93 0.40 -9.87 -4.40
N HIS A 94 1.59 -9.27 -4.24
CA HIS A 94 2.56 -9.70 -3.24
C HIS A 94 2.00 -9.57 -1.82
N MET A 95 1.38 -8.44 -1.51
CA MET A 95 0.81 -8.21 -0.17
C MET A 95 -0.37 -9.16 0.11
N LEU A 96 -1.16 -9.49 -0.90
CA LEU A 96 -2.22 -10.50 -0.76
C LEU A 96 -1.62 -11.88 -0.45
N GLN A 97 -0.52 -12.23 -1.08
CA GLN A 97 0.16 -13.51 -0.79
C GLN A 97 0.75 -13.52 0.62
N ILE A 98 1.32 -12.40 1.07
CA ILE A 98 1.81 -12.26 2.46
C ILE A 98 0.64 -12.46 3.44
N ALA A 99 -0.50 -11.83 3.19
CA ALA A 99 -1.68 -11.97 4.03
C ALA A 99 -2.17 -13.44 4.09
N ARG A 100 -2.20 -14.11 2.95
CA ARG A 100 -2.58 -15.54 2.88
C ARG A 100 -1.59 -16.42 3.65
N ASN A 101 -0.30 -16.13 3.55
CA ASN A 101 0.73 -16.86 4.29
C ASN A 101 0.59 -16.70 5.81
N HIS A 102 -0.02 -15.60 6.26
CA HIS A 102 -0.33 -15.35 7.66
C HIS A 102 -1.73 -15.85 8.06
N HIS A 103 -2.39 -16.61 7.18
CA HIS A 103 -3.71 -17.19 7.40
C HIS A 103 -4.81 -16.14 7.59
N ALA A 104 -4.67 -14.98 6.95
CA ALA A 104 -5.73 -13.98 6.94
C ALA A 104 -6.95 -14.48 6.16
N ALA A 105 -8.14 -14.27 6.69
CA ALA A 105 -9.39 -14.61 6.02
C ALA A 105 -9.84 -13.49 5.08
N ASN A 106 -9.52 -12.24 5.43
CA ASN A 106 -9.90 -11.05 4.67
C ASN A 106 -8.81 -10.01 4.70
N MET A 107 -8.78 -9.18 3.66
CA MET A 107 -7.98 -7.95 3.65
C MET A 107 -8.90 -6.74 3.59
N PHE A 108 -8.62 -5.76 4.43
CA PHE A 108 -9.35 -4.49 4.49
C PHE A 108 -8.41 -3.33 4.20
N LEU A 109 -8.96 -2.25 3.65
CA LEU A 109 -8.23 -1.00 3.44
C LEU A 109 -9.18 0.18 3.53
N GLU A 110 -8.61 1.37 3.73
CA GLU A 110 -9.33 2.63 3.66
C GLU A 110 -8.69 3.47 2.56
N VAL A 111 -9.51 4.12 1.74
CA VAL A 111 -9.03 4.90 0.60
C VAL A 111 -9.86 6.17 0.45
N ARG A 112 -9.21 7.27 0.01
CA ARG A 112 -9.90 8.52 -0.31
C ARG A 112 -10.75 8.35 -1.58
N PRO A 113 -12.00 8.84 -1.60
CA PRO A 113 -12.80 8.85 -2.84
C PRO A 113 -12.08 9.54 -4.00
N SER A 114 -11.28 10.55 -3.72
CA SER A 114 -10.49 11.28 -4.72
C SER A 114 -9.37 10.46 -5.35
N ASN A 115 -8.95 9.36 -4.72
CA ASN A 115 -7.92 8.47 -5.25
C ASN A 115 -8.52 7.46 -6.22
N ILE A 116 -8.94 7.94 -7.39
CA ILE A 116 -9.69 7.17 -8.38
C ILE A 116 -8.87 5.98 -8.91
N SER A 117 -7.58 6.18 -9.15
CA SER A 117 -6.71 5.12 -9.67
C SER A 117 -6.53 3.97 -8.68
N ALA A 118 -6.42 4.28 -7.39
CA ALA A 118 -6.32 3.25 -6.35
C ALA A 118 -7.62 2.47 -6.23
N ILE A 119 -8.76 3.15 -6.21
CA ILE A 119 -10.09 2.50 -6.15
C ILE A 119 -10.26 1.55 -7.33
N ALA A 120 -9.91 2.00 -8.54
CA ALA A 120 -10.01 1.17 -9.74
C ALA A 120 -9.13 -0.08 -9.63
N LEU A 121 -7.92 0.06 -9.10
CA LEU A 121 -7.03 -1.08 -8.85
C LEU A 121 -7.66 -2.08 -7.88
N TYR A 122 -8.17 -1.60 -6.75
CA TYR A 122 -8.77 -2.45 -5.72
C TYR A 122 -10.01 -3.17 -6.25
N GLU A 123 -10.90 -2.46 -6.94
CA GLU A 123 -12.10 -3.06 -7.55
C GLU A 123 -11.73 -4.12 -8.59
N ASN A 124 -10.71 -3.87 -9.40
CA ASN A 124 -10.23 -4.82 -10.41
C ASN A 124 -9.72 -6.12 -9.79
N ILE A 125 -9.11 -6.04 -8.62
CA ILE A 125 -8.63 -7.22 -7.87
C ILE A 125 -9.81 -7.99 -7.26
N GLY A 126 -10.91 -7.29 -6.93
CA GLY A 126 -12.10 -7.90 -6.36
C GLY A 126 -12.54 -7.31 -5.02
N PHE A 127 -11.91 -6.23 -4.57
CA PHE A 127 -12.35 -5.52 -3.37
C PHE A 127 -13.72 -4.91 -3.59
N ASN A 128 -14.54 -4.94 -2.55
CA ASN A 128 -15.87 -4.34 -2.54
C ASN A 128 -15.93 -3.23 -1.48
N GLU A 129 -16.69 -2.18 -1.79
CA GLU A 129 -16.99 -1.14 -0.81
C GLU A 129 -17.87 -1.73 0.31
N MET A 130 -17.50 -1.47 1.55
CA MET A 130 -18.20 -1.98 2.73
C MET A 130 -18.85 -0.88 3.55
N ALA A 131 -18.19 0.27 3.67
CA ALA A 131 -18.65 1.37 4.50
C ALA A 131 -17.95 2.67 4.09
N ILE A 132 -18.48 3.79 4.61
CA ILE A 132 -17.89 5.11 4.44
C ILE A 132 -17.69 5.70 5.83
N ARG A 133 -16.45 6.19 6.12
CA ARG A 133 -16.18 7.00 7.30
C ARG A 133 -16.22 8.46 6.88
N ARG A 134 -17.19 9.20 7.38
CA ARG A 134 -17.38 10.60 7.05
C ARG A 134 -16.27 11.47 7.68
N ASN A 135 -15.77 12.44 6.90
CA ASN A 135 -14.82 13.46 7.36
C ASN A 135 -13.57 12.85 8.01
N TYR A 136 -13.06 11.76 7.47
CA TYR A 136 -11.96 11.00 8.06
C TYR A 136 -10.59 11.61 7.75
N TYR A 137 -10.35 11.99 6.48
CA TYR A 137 -9.06 12.49 6.03
C TYR A 137 -9.01 14.01 5.98
N PRO A 138 -7.84 14.63 6.25
CA PRO A 138 -7.65 16.04 5.92
C PRO A 138 -7.68 16.24 4.41
N ALA A 139 -8.21 17.37 3.97
CA ALA A 139 -8.29 17.73 2.55
C ALA A 139 -7.89 19.18 2.37
N ALA A 140 -7.68 19.61 1.10
CA ALA A 140 -7.32 20.98 0.77
C ALA A 140 -8.41 21.97 1.24
N THR A 141 -9.67 21.55 1.21
CA THR A 141 -10.82 22.32 1.71
C THR A 141 -11.63 21.43 2.64
N GLY A 142 -11.51 21.66 3.97
CA GLY A 142 -12.22 20.86 4.96
C GLY A 142 -11.66 19.46 5.08
N ARG A 143 -12.52 18.45 4.98
CA ARG A 143 -12.15 17.05 5.16
C ARG A 143 -12.77 16.17 4.07
N GLU A 144 -12.18 15.02 3.85
CA GLU A 144 -12.64 14.03 2.87
C GLU A 144 -13.02 12.73 3.59
N ASP A 145 -14.03 12.02 3.07
CA ASP A 145 -14.45 10.73 3.62
C ASP A 145 -13.38 9.65 3.36
N ALA A 146 -13.47 8.55 4.07
CA ALA A 146 -12.75 7.31 3.76
C ALA A 146 -13.73 6.26 3.26
N VAL A 147 -13.40 5.60 2.16
CA VAL A 147 -14.12 4.41 1.67
C VAL A 147 -13.42 3.20 2.26
N LEU A 148 -14.15 2.38 3.02
CA LEU A 148 -13.67 1.11 3.54
C LEU A 148 -13.96 0.03 2.53
N MET A 149 -12.94 -0.69 2.11
CA MET A 149 -13.06 -1.79 1.14
C MET A 149 -12.53 -3.09 1.73
N GLY A 150 -13.08 -4.20 1.29
CA GLY A 150 -12.68 -5.52 1.76
C GLY A 150 -12.65 -6.57 0.66
N LEU A 151 -11.79 -7.56 0.87
CA LEU A 151 -11.61 -8.70 -0.04
C LEU A 151 -11.49 -9.98 0.79
N ALA A 152 -12.30 -10.99 0.46
CA ALA A 152 -12.13 -12.34 1.02
C ALA A 152 -10.93 -13.02 0.37
N LEU A 153 -10.09 -13.62 1.19
CA LEU A 153 -8.83 -14.25 0.74
C LEU A 153 -8.93 -15.76 0.52
#